data_ad6780a693afe6cb7812cfe7ca7f071e
#
_entry.id   ad6780a693afe6cb7812cfe7ca7f071e
#
_cell.length_a   1.000
_cell.length_b   1.000
_cell.length_c   1.000
_cell.angle_alpha   90.00
_cell.angle_beta   90.00
_cell.angle_gamma   90.00
#
_symmetry.space_group_name_H-M   'P 1'
#
loop_
_entity.id
_entity.type
_entity.pdbx_description
1 polymer ?
#
loop_
_entity_poly.entity_id
_entity_poly.type
_entity_poly.pdbx_seq_one_letter_code
_entity_poly.pdbx_strand_id
1 'polypeptide(L)'
;MDQYRAGRAKLLEMSYQDFEDDIITHFDGMLGPHGFDAERDMAGITLNRWPHGYAYEFEGVDINPRYNRYNGPHVAGRAQIGRISIANSDSEAHAYVDGAVDAADRAVEEQIKLARR
;
A
#
# COMPACT_ATOMS: atom_id res chain seq x y z
N MET A 1 16.30 -1.15 -1.28
CA MET A 1 15.44 -0.70 -0.16
C MET A 1 15.60 0.78 0.21
N ASP A 2 16.79 1.33 0.15
CA ASP A 2 17.03 2.74 0.55
C ASP A 2 16.37 3.75 -0.40
N GLN A 3 16.31 3.49 -1.70
CA GLN A 3 15.61 4.35 -2.66
C GLN A 3 14.10 4.48 -2.39
N TYR A 4 13.42 3.39 -2.02
CA TYR A 4 11.99 3.42 -1.69
C TYR A 4 11.72 4.20 -0.42
N ARG A 5 12.59 4.05 0.59
CA ARG A 5 12.48 4.80 1.85
C ARG A 5 12.72 6.28 1.62
N ALA A 6 13.73 6.65 0.84
CA ALA A 6 14.02 8.04 0.49
C ALA A 6 12.88 8.67 -0.33
N GLY A 7 12.35 7.96 -1.33
CA GLY A 7 11.21 8.41 -2.11
C GLY A 7 9.96 8.63 -1.26
N ARG A 8 9.67 7.70 -0.35
CA ARG A 8 8.56 7.86 0.59
C ARG A 8 8.75 9.06 1.53
N ALA A 9 9.94 9.21 2.11
CA ALA A 9 10.25 10.34 2.98
C ALA A 9 10.04 11.66 2.24
N LYS A 10 10.59 11.78 1.02
CA LYS A 10 10.38 12.94 0.16
C LYS A 10 8.90 13.26 -0.05
N LEU A 11 8.09 12.27 -0.45
CA LEU A 11 6.66 12.48 -0.68
C LEU A 11 5.89 12.88 0.59
N LEU A 12 6.33 12.41 1.77
CA LEU A 12 5.72 12.79 3.04
C LEU A 12 6.08 14.22 3.48
N GLU A 13 7.26 14.69 3.11
CA GLU A 13 7.76 16.04 3.41
C GLU A 13 7.19 17.11 2.47
N MET A 14 6.77 16.73 1.26
CA MET A 14 6.21 17.66 0.28
C MET A 14 4.94 18.35 0.81
N SER A 15 4.89 19.67 0.62
CA SER A 15 3.69 20.48 0.87
C SER A 15 2.63 20.28 -0.23
N TYR A 16 1.42 20.79 -0.02
CA TYR A 16 0.40 20.82 -1.05
C TYR A 16 0.91 21.58 -2.29
N GLN A 17 1.57 22.71 -2.08
CA GLN A 17 2.10 23.54 -3.16
C GLN A 17 3.16 22.81 -3.99
N ASP A 18 4.05 22.02 -3.36
CA ASP A 18 5.04 21.25 -4.08
C ASP A 18 4.39 20.22 -5.03
N PHE A 19 3.28 19.60 -4.60
CA PHE A 19 2.52 18.67 -5.45
C PHE A 19 1.77 19.42 -6.56
N GLU A 20 1.17 20.57 -6.26
CA GLU A 20 0.46 21.38 -7.23
C GLU A 20 1.41 21.84 -8.35
N ASP A 21 2.56 22.38 -7.98
CA ASP A 21 3.59 22.85 -8.92
C ASP A 21 4.11 21.70 -9.79
N ASP A 22 4.34 20.53 -9.21
CA ASP A 22 4.80 19.34 -9.94
C ASP A 22 3.74 18.84 -10.94
N ILE A 23 2.47 18.77 -10.53
CA ILE A 23 1.35 18.35 -11.38
C ILE A 23 1.14 19.35 -12.52
N ILE A 24 1.13 20.66 -12.23
CA ILE A 24 0.99 21.69 -13.24
C ILE A 24 2.11 21.63 -14.26
N THR A 25 3.37 21.50 -13.80
CA THR A 25 4.54 21.35 -14.65
C THR A 25 4.42 20.17 -15.60
N HIS A 26 3.95 19.03 -15.11
CA HIS A 26 3.76 17.84 -15.93
C HIS A 26 2.64 18.00 -16.95
N PHE A 27 1.50 18.56 -16.55
CA PHE A 27 0.38 18.80 -17.47
C PHE A 27 0.73 19.82 -18.53
N ASP A 28 1.43 20.89 -18.14
CA ASP A 28 1.88 21.91 -19.08
C ASP A 28 2.85 21.33 -20.12
N GLY A 29 3.79 20.50 -19.67
CA GLY A 29 4.72 19.80 -20.58
C GLY A 29 4.02 18.84 -21.53
N MET A 30 2.98 18.12 -21.09
CA MET A 30 2.27 17.12 -21.90
C MET A 30 1.16 17.74 -22.76
N LEU A 31 0.40 18.67 -22.22
CA LEU A 31 -0.84 19.17 -22.82
C LEU A 31 -0.73 20.63 -23.28
N GLY A 32 0.23 21.42 -22.77
CA GLY A 32 0.45 22.80 -23.16
C GLY A 32 0.62 22.98 -24.67
N PRO A 33 1.40 22.13 -25.40
CA PRO A 33 1.48 22.16 -26.85
C PRO A 33 0.15 21.96 -27.58
N HIS A 34 -0.86 21.42 -26.88
CA HIS A 34 -2.21 21.16 -27.37
C HIS A 34 -3.25 22.17 -26.85
N GLY A 35 -2.79 23.28 -26.24
CA GLY A 35 -3.65 24.39 -25.82
C GLY A 35 -4.17 24.30 -24.39
N PHE A 36 -3.62 23.42 -23.56
CA PHE A 36 -3.91 23.41 -22.13
C PHE A 36 -3.30 24.64 -21.45
N ASP A 37 -4.06 25.20 -20.52
CA ASP A 37 -3.69 26.34 -19.68
C ASP A 37 -4.18 26.05 -18.26
N ALA A 38 -3.27 25.91 -17.31
CA ALA A 38 -3.61 25.48 -15.95
C ALA A 38 -4.54 26.46 -15.23
N GLU A 39 -4.37 27.78 -15.43
CA GLU A 39 -5.23 28.78 -14.81
C GLU A 39 -6.67 28.73 -15.33
N ARG A 40 -6.83 28.39 -16.61
CA ARG A 40 -8.14 28.32 -17.27
C ARG A 40 -8.81 26.94 -17.10
N ASP A 41 -8.05 25.87 -17.22
CA ASP A 41 -8.55 24.52 -17.44
C ASP A 41 -8.56 23.65 -16.17
N MET A 42 -7.82 24.04 -15.12
CA MET A 42 -7.83 23.33 -13.84
C MET A 42 -8.79 23.96 -12.84
N ALA A 43 -9.76 23.20 -12.38
CA ALA A 43 -10.69 23.63 -11.33
C ALA A 43 -10.14 23.43 -9.91
N GLY A 44 -9.17 22.56 -9.75
CA GLY A 44 -8.52 22.24 -8.47
C GLY A 44 -7.85 20.88 -8.47
N ILE A 45 -7.10 20.61 -7.41
CA ILE A 45 -6.36 19.36 -7.18
C ILE A 45 -6.75 18.80 -5.82
N THR A 46 -7.03 17.51 -5.76
CA THR A 46 -7.24 16.80 -4.50
C THR A 46 -6.09 15.81 -4.29
N LEU A 47 -5.42 15.91 -3.14
CA LEU A 47 -4.35 15.01 -2.75
C LEU A 47 -4.83 14.04 -1.68
N ASN A 48 -4.95 12.76 -2.05
CA ASN A 48 -5.20 11.68 -1.10
C ASN A 48 -3.87 11.03 -0.72
N ARG A 49 -3.39 11.34 0.49
CA ARG A 49 -2.09 10.86 0.97
C ARG A 49 -2.27 9.65 1.88
N TRP A 50 -1.87 8.49 1.39
CA TRP A 50 -1.81 7.27 2.17
C TRP A 50 -0.38 7.10 2.70
N PRO A 51 -0.16 7.09 4.03
CA PRO A 51 1.18 6.95 4.62
C PRO A 51 1.79 5.57 4.35
N HIS A 52 0.93 4.57 4.14
CA HIS A 52 1.28 3.22 3.73
C HIS A 52 0.35 2.80 2.61
N GLY A 53 0.89 2.40 1.48
CA GLY A 53 0.13 1.87 0.36
C GLY A 53 0.54 0.44 0.08
N TYR A 54 -0.45 -0.39 -0.18
CA TYR A 54 -0.38 -1.83 -0.43
C TYR A 54 0.29 -2.67 0.67
N ALA A 55 -0.19 -3.90 0.84
CA ALA A 55 0.53 -4.92 1.58
C ALA A 55 1.83 -5.24 0.88
N TYR A 56 2.88 -5.51 1.66
CA TYR A 56 4.17 -5.90 1.12
C TYR A 56 4.09 -7.32 0.55
N GLU A 57 4.35 -7.46 -0.75
CA GLU A 57 4.36 -8.75 -1.42
C GLU A 57 5.77 -9.34 -1.47
N PHE A 58 5.89 -10.63 -1.24
CA PHE A 58 7.17 -11.35 -1.34
C PHE A 58 7.38 -11.97 -2.72
N GLU A 59 6.38 -11.94 -3.58
CA GLU A 59 6.42 -12.47 -4.93
C GLU A 59 6.75 -11.34 -5.91
N GLY A 60 8.02 -11.18 -6.26
CA GLY A 60 8.47 -10.19 -7.23
C GLY A 60 9.93 -10.39 -7.62
N VAL A 61 10.31 -9.80 -8.74
CA VAL A 61 11.62 -10.00 -9.40
C VAL A 61 12.81 -9.59 -8.53
N ASP A 62 12.59 -8.70 -7.57
CA ASP A 62 13.64 -8.15 -6.68
C ASP A 62 13.50 -8.59 -5.22
N ILE A 63 12.57 -9.51 -4.92
CA ILE A 63 12.23 -9.89 -3.57
C ILE A 63 12.76 -11.30 -3.28
N ASN A 64 13.20 -11.51 -2.05
CA ASN A 64 13.87 -12.73 -1.62
C ASN A 64 13.11 -14.01 -2.08
N PRO A 65 13.66 -14.80 -3.00
CA PRO A 65 12.98 -15.97 -3.57
C PRO A 65 12.72 -17.10 -2.57
N ARG A 66 13.20 -16.93 -1.31
CA ARG A 66 12.97 -17.87 -0.23
C ARG A 66 11.62 -17.69 0.45
N TYR A 67 10.94 -16.57 0.22
CA TYR A 67 9.68 -16.24 0.87
C TYR A 67 8.56 -16.13 -0.15
N ASN A 68 7.40 -16.63 0.23
CA ASN A 68 6.13 -16.48 -0.46
C ASN A 68 5.01 -16.28 0.55
N ARG A 69 3.75 -16.16 0.11
CA ARG A 69 2.60 -15.92 1.02
C ARG A 69 2.39 -17.03 2.07
N TYR A 70 3.04 -18.17 1.96
CA TYR A 70 2.88 -19.31 2.88
C TYR A 70 4.02 -19.53 3.85
N ASN A 71 5.20 -18.92 3.65
CA ASN A 71 6.38 -19.20 4.43
C ASN A 71 7.20 -17.96 4.84
N GLY A 72 6.73 -16.76 4.55
CA GLY A 72 7.44 -15.52 4.88
C GLY A 72 7.33 -15.13 6.36
N PRO A 73 8.03 -14.07 6.79
CA PRO A 73 7.97 -13.56 8.16
C PRO A 73 6.58 -13.10 8.60
N HIS A 74 5.69 -12.77 7.66
CA HIS A 74 4.28 -12.47 7.93
C HIS A 74 3.55 -13.67 8.54
N VAL A 75 3.93 -14.91 8.20
CA VAL A 75 3.33 -16.13 8.79
C VAL A 75 3.62 -16.20 10.29
N ALA A 76 4.84 -15.85 10.71
CA ALA A 76 5.17 -15.73 12.12
C ALA A 76 4.48 -14.52 12.77
N GLY A 77 4.44 -13.39 12.06
CA GLY A 77 3.82 -12.15 12.54
C GLY A 77 2.30 -12.21 12.72
N ARG A 78 1.62 -13.06 11.94
CA ARG A 78 0.16 -13.28 12.04
C ARG A 78 -0.24 -14.37 13.04
N ALA A 79 0.74 -15.00 13.69
CA ALA A 79 0.44 -16.05 14.65
C ALA A 79 -0.49 -15.52 15.76
N GLN A 80 -1.49 -16.34 16.10
CA GLN A 80 -2.47 -15.99 17.12
C GLN A 80 -1.81 -15.73 18.47
N ILE A 81 -2.17 -14.63 19.14
CA ILE A 81 -1.70 -14.26 20.47
C ILE A 81 -2.87 -14.32 21.45
N GLY A 82 -2.96 -15.41 22.23
CA GLY A 82 -4.07 -15.61 23.14
C GLY A 82 -5.41 -15.63 22.39
N ARG A 83 -6.27 -14.64 22.64
CA ARG A 83 -7.59 -14.50 21.99
C ARG A 83 -7.57 -13.48 20.83
N ILE A 84 -6.40 -13.04 20.39
CA ILE A 84 -6.25 -12.04 19.32
C ILE A 84 -5.83 -12.77 18.04
N SER A 85 -6.60 -12.56 16.97
CA SER A 85 -6.26 -12.96 15.60
C SER A 85 -6.08 -11.72 14.73
N ILE A 86 -5.17 -11.78 13.78
CA ILE A 86 -4.84 -10.68 12.86
C ILE A 86 -5.48 -10.96 11.51
N ALA A 87 -6.30 -10.01 11.02
CA ALA A 87 -7.03 -10.15 9.77
C ALA A 87 -6.86 -8.91 8.90
N ASN A 88 -5.80 -8.87 8.11
CA ASN A 88 -5.58 -7.85 7.09
C ASN A 88 -4.69 -8.40 5.97
N SER A 89 -4.63 -7.71 4.83
CA SER A 89 -3.83 -8.11 3.67
C SER A 89 -2.33 -8.15 3.96
N ASP A 90 -1.80 -7.32 4.86
CA ASP A 90 -0.40 -7.37 5.28
C ASP A 90 -0.05 -8.73 5.93
N SER A 91 -1.00 -9.32 6.65
CA SER A 91 -0.80 -10.62 7.30
C SER A 91 -0.74 -11.78 6.31
N GLU A 92 -1.16 -11.56 5.05
CA GLU A 92 -1.05 -12.53 3.96
C GLU A 92 0.10 -12.20 3.00
N ALA A 93 0.78 -11.05 3.18
CA ALA A 93 1.77 -10.52 2.25
C ALA A 93 1.28 -10.51 0.80
N HIS A 94 0.00 -10.13 0.61
CA HIS A 94 -0.69 -10.12 -0.67
C HIS A 94 -1.62 -8.92 -0.76
N ALA A 95 -1.35 -8.03 -1.73
CA ALA A 95 -1.95 -6.69 -1.83
C ALA A 95 -3.29 -6.66 -2.57
N TYR A 96 -4.03 -7.77 -2.61
CA TYR A 96 -5.29 -7.89 -3.32
C TYR A 96 -6.45 -8.26 -2.39
N VAL A 97 -7.66 -8.09 -2.89
CA VAL A 97 -8.90 -8.33 -2.13
C VAL A 97 -9.00 -9.78 -1.64
N ASP A 98 -8.60 -10.74 -2.46
CA ASP A 98 -8.58 -12.16 -2.09
C ASP A 98 -7.65 -12.42 -0.88
N GLY A 99 -6.48 -11.76 -0.81
CA GLY A 99 -5.60 -11.84 0.36
C GLY A 99 -6.25 -11.29 1.63
N ALA A 100 -7.04 -10.23 1.53
CA ALA A 100 -7.78 -9.69 2.67
C ALA A 100 -8.92 -10.63 3.12
N VAL A 101 -9.60 -11.29 2.17
CA VAL A 101 -10.65 -12.29 2.45
C VAL A 101 -10.05 -13.53 3.10
N ASP A 102 -8.94 -14.06 2.58
CA ASP A 102 -8.23 -15.21 3.14
C ASP A 102 -7.75 -14.92 4.59
N ALA A 103 -7.26 -13.71 4.84
CA ALA A 103 -6.87 -13.27 6.17
C ALA A 103 -8.05 -13.26 7.15
N ALA A 104 -9.21 -12.79 6.70
CA ALA A 104 -10.43 -12.75 7.50
C ALA A 104 -10.93 -14.17 7.79
N ASP A 105 -11.00 -15.05 6.80
CA ASP A 105 -11.43 -16.44 6.95
C ASP A 105 -10.55 -17.18 7.95
N ARG A 106 -9.23 -17.10 7.80
CA ARG A 106 -8.26 -17.67 8.74
C ARG A 106 -8.49 -17.16 10.17
N ALA A 107 -8.65 -15.85 10.34
CA ALA A 107 -8.84 -15.27 11.67
C ALA A 107 -10.15 -15.73 12.33
N VAL A 108 -11.24 -15.88 11.58
CA VAL A 108 -12.51 -16.43 12.04
C VAL A 108 -12.33 -17.88 12.46
N GLU A 109 -11.67 -18.71 11.64
CA GLU A 109 -11.39 -20.11 11.97
C GLU A 109 -10.57 -20.26 13.27
N GLU A 110 -9.58 -19.40 13.48
CA GLU A 110 -8.80 -19.35 14.71
C GLU A 110 -9.69 -19.08 15.93
N GLN A 111 -10.62 -18.13 15.83
CA GLN A 111 -11.56 -17.80 16.91
C GLN A 111 -12.57 -18.92 17.17
N ILE A 112 -13.08 -19.58 16.13
CA ILE A 112 -13.96 -20.73 16.27
C ILE A 112 -13.27 -21.88 17.00
N LYS A 113 -11.99 -22.16 16.67
CA LYS A 113 -11.21 -23.20 17.35
C LYS A 113 -10.99 -22.88 18.84
N LEU A 114 -10.82 -21.60 19.18
CA LEU A 114 -10.71 -21.17 20.58
C LEU A 114 -12.03 -21.33 21.35
N ALA A 115 -13.15 -21.00 20.72
CA ALA A 115 -14.47 -21.08 21.37
C ALA A 115 -14.91 -22.52 21.65
N ARG A 116 -14.32 -23.51 20.98
CA ARG A 116 -14.63 -24.95 21.15
C ARG A 116 -13.74 -25.65 22.19
N ARG A 117 -12.76 -24.93 22.75
CA ARG A 117 -11.90 -25.42 23.85
C ARG A 117 -12.47 -25.04 25.20
#